data_d70fba407e373ed723168bac46989989
#
_entry.id   d70fba407e373ed723168bac46989989
#
_cell.length_a   1.000
_cell.length_b   1.000
_cell.length_c   1.000
_cell.angle_alpha   90.00
_cell.angle_beta   90.00
_cell.angle_gamma   90.00
#
_symmetry.space_group_name_H-M   'P 1'
#
loop_
_entity.id
_entity.type
_entity.pdbx_description
1 polymer ?
#
loop_
_entity_poly.entity_id
_entity_poly.type
_entity_poly.pdbx_seq_one_letter_code
_entity_poly.pdbx_strand_id
1 'polypeptide(L)'
;AIVASIVGGRTSLLDVGIIDFPRALPPKRRWFVNVAGAGYDAHVIARLPERIPSALAYFKGALSGLASYRSPLFHVAADGVSIDGRMLLALVANGRYCGNRMDVAPDARPDDGLFDVVLVDDVSLAKVLVKIAKLYRGTILGDPVVRHLRTASVRIDAEPRVAVEADGQVIGETPAEFSVRPRAIEVVTGNTFPVPGPT
;
A
#
# COMPACT_ATOMS: atom_id res chain seq x y z
N ALA A 1 11.12 -10.39 -24.99
CA ALA A 1 10.11 -9.38 -24.62
C ALA A 1 10.78 -8.15 -23.99
N ILE A 2 11.49 -8.25 -22.86
CA ILE A 2 12.10 -7.11 -22.15
C ILE A 2 13.07 -6.31 -23.03
N VAL A 3 14.02 -6.97 -23.69
CA VAL A 3 14.98 -6.32 -24.60
C VAL A 3 14.27 -5.57 -25.73
N ALA A 4 13.21 -6.15 -26.31
CA ALA A 4 12.44 -5.49 -27.34
C ALA A 4 11.71 -4.23 -26.82
N SER A 5 11.24 -4.24 -25.58
CA SER A 5 10.63 -3.06 -24.94
C SER A 5 11.65 -1.96 -24.71
N ILE A 6 12.85 -2.29 -24.26
CA ILE A 6 13.95 -1.32 -24.07
C ILE A 6 14.37 -0.69 -25.41
N VAL A 7 14.55 -1.53 -26.42
CA VAL A 7 14.94 -1.06 -27.79
C VAL A 7 13.80 -0.29 -28.47
N GLY A 8 12.54 -0.65 -28.17
CA GLY A 8 11.37 0.04 -28.72
C GLY A 8 11.12 1.44 -28.15
N GLY A 9 11.81 1.82 -27.08
CA GLY A 9 11.88 3.19 -26.57
C GLY A 9 10.56 3.80 -26.09
N ARG A 10 9.52 3.00 -25.81
CA ARG A 10 8.28 3.51 -25.23
C ARG A 10 8.46 3.73 -23.73
N THR A 11 8.17 4.94 -23.30
CA THR A 11 8.21 5.33 -21.90
C THR A 11 6.85 5.85 -21.42
N SER A 12 6.63 5.80 -20.13
CA SER A 12 5.50 6.43 -19.45
C SER A 12 6.00 7.17 -18.23
N LEU A 13 5.39 8.31 -17.95
CA LEU A 13 5.66 9.06 -16.73
C LEU A 13 4.76 8.51 -15.62
N LEU A 14 5.39 8.12 -14.53
CA LEU A 14 4.70 7.62 -13.35
C LEU A 14 4.83 8.57 -12.17
N ASP A 15 3.83 8.53 -11.33
CA ASP A 15 3.80 9.22 -10.06
C ASP A 15 4.70 8.52 -9.04
N VAL A 16 5.16 9.26 -8.03
CA VAL A 16 5.95 8.75 -6.92
C VAL A 16 5.33 9.22 -5.62
N GLY A 17 5.18 8.31 -4.67
CA GLY A 17 4.77 8.65 -3.32
C GLY A 17 5.93 9.19 -2.50
N ILE A 18 5.65 10.22 -1.71
CA ILE A 18 6.55 10.79 -0.71
C ILE A 18 5.97 10.50 0.66
N ILE A 19 6.81 10.08 1.60
CA ILE A 19 6.43 9.85 2.99
C ILE A 19 7.32 10.71 3.88
N ASP A 20 6.70 11.60 4.62
CA ASP A 20 7.34 12.40 5.65
C ASP A 20 6.97 11.88 7.04
N PHE A 21 7.97 11.79 7.91
CA PHE A 21 7.82 11.37 9.30
C PHE A 21 8.00 12.58 10.22
N PRO A 22 6.91 13.28 10.60
CA PRO A 22 7.01 14.56 11.30
C PRO A 22 7.59 14.46 12.72
N ARG A 23 7.55 13.27 13.31
CA ARG A 23 8.11 13.02 14.66
C ARG A 23 9.49 12.34 14.64
N ALA A 24 10.07 12.10 13.49
CA ALA A 24 11.44 11.57 13.41
C ALA A 24 12.48 12.68 13.67
N LEU A 25 13.52 12.34 14.41
CA LEU A 25 14.64 13.23 14.70
C LEU A 25 15.96 12.56 14.28
N PRO A 26 16.65 13.09 13.25
CA PRO A 26 16.27 14.21 12.39
C PRO A 26 15.04 13.90 11.51
N PRO A 27 14.41 14.92 10.92
CA PRO A 27 13.30 14.72 9.99
C PRO A 27 13.65 13.71 8.90
N LYS A 28 12.74 12.81 8.62
CA LYS A 28 12.98 11.69 7.71
C LYS A 28 11.97 11.71 6.56
N ARG A 29 12.48 11.67 5.32
CA ARG A 29 11.67 11.53 4.11
C ARG A 29 12.04 10.23 3.39
N ARG A 30 11.03 9.58 2.81
CA ARG A 30 11.17 8.38 1.99
C ARG A 30 10.30 8.51 0.75
N TRP A 31 10.58 7.66 -0.24
CA TRP A 31 9.89 7.60 -1.51
C TRP A 31 9.41 6.17 -1.73
N PHE A 32 8.30 6.03 -2.44
CA PHE A 32 7.81 4.72 -2.87
C PHE A 32 7.16 4.84 -4.25
N VAL A 33 7.14 3.75 -4.98
CA VAL A 33 6.62 3.72 -6.36
C VAL A 33 5.32 2.94 -6.46
N ASN A 34 5.17 1.92 -5.61
CA ASN A 34 4.06 0.99 -5.72
C ASN A 34 3.06 1.14 -4.57
N VAL A 35 3.33 0.58 -3.41
CA VAL A 35 2.42 0.61 -2.26
C VAL A 35 3.20 0.87 -0.99
N ALA A 36 2.65 1.72 -0.13
CA ALA A 36 3.08 1.89 1.24
C ALA A 36 1.92 1.57 2.19
N GLY A 37 2.25 1.25 3.44
CA GLY A 37 1.23 0.90 4.42
C GLY A 37 1.66 1.07 5.86
N ALA A 38 0.68 1.07 6.75
CA ALA A 38 0.87 1.12 8.19
C ALA A 38 0.00 0.07 8.87
N GLY A 39 0.57 -0.63 9.84
CA GLY A 39 -0.15 -1.61 10.64
C GLY A 39 0.28 -3.04 10.37
N TYR A 40 -0.68 -3.93 10.09
CA TYR A 40 -0.41 -5.37 10.02
C TYR A 40 0.52 -5.76 8.87
N ASP A 41 0.46 -5.11 7.74
CA ASP A 41 1.36 -5.32 6.60
C ASP A 41 2.82 -5.07 6.99
N ALA A 42 3.12 -3.91 7.57
CA ALA A 42 4.45 -3.57 8.08
C ALA A 42 4.90 -4.53 9.21
N HIS A 43 3.96 -4.96 10.07
CA HIS A 43 4.21 -5.93 11.12
C HIS A 43 4.64 -7.30 10.57
N VAL A 44 4.03 -7.73 9.47
CA VAL A 44 4.41 -8.96 8.76
C VAL A 44 5.80 -8.81 8.16
N ILE A 45 6.04 -7.73 7.40
CA ILE A 45 7.31 -7.48 6.72
C ILE A 45 8.47 -7.44 7.73
N ALA A 46 8.28 -6.80 8.88
CA ALA A 46 9.30 -6.74 9.95
C ALA A 46 9.72 -8.11 10.50
N ARG A 47 8.92 -9.15 10.28
CA ARG A 47 9.17 -10.51 10.78
C ARG A 47 9.54 -11.51 9.70
N LEU A 48 9.46 -11.12 8.44
CA LEU A 48 9.84 -11.99 7.35
C LEU A 48 11.36 -12.12 7.26
N PRO A 49 11.89 -13.32 6.98
CA PRO A 49 13.30 -13.49 6.69
C PRO A 49 13.65 -12.79 5.37
N GLU A 50 14.90 -12.31 5.23
CA GLU A 50 15.40 -11.65 4.01
C GLU A 50 15.17 -12.48 2.73
N ARG A 51 15.14 -13.80 2.86
CA ARG A 51 14.80 -14.72 1.76
C ARG A 51 13.58 -15.52 2.12
N ILE A 52 12.48 -15.25 1.43
CA ILE A 52 11.22 -15.99 1.58
C ILE A 52 11.28 -17.21 0.64
N PRO A 53 11.33 -18.44 1.16
CA PRO A 53 11.55 -19.62 0.34
C PRO A 53 10.38 -19.96 -0.59
N SER A 54 9.18 -19.51 -0.30
CA SER A 54 8.00 -19.75 -1.12
C SER A 54 6.81 -18.85 -0.76
N ALA A 55 5.87 -18.69 -1.68
CA ALA A 55 4.59 -18.00 -1.41
C ALA A 55 3.82 -18.60 -0.21
N LEU A 56 3.91 -19.91 -0.02
CA LEU A 56 3.28 -20.61 1.11
C LEU A 56 3.93 -20.24 2.44
N ALA A 57 5.26 -20.07 2.48
CA ALA A 57 5.99 -19.64 3.68
C ALA A 57 5.62 -18.19 4.04
N TYR A 58 5.53 -17.31 3.05
CA TYR A 58 5.02 -15.95 3.22
C TYR A 58 3.62 -15.95 3.84
N PHE A 59 2.73 -16.74 3.28
CA PHE A 59 1.34 -16.82 3.72
C PHE A 59 1.21 -17.37 5.15
N LYS A 60 1.96 -18.42 5.49
CA LYS A 60 2.01 -18.96 6.86
C LYS A 60 2.55 -17.92 7.85
N GLY A 61 3.59 -17.19 7.50
CA GLY A 61 4.15 -16.12 8.34
C GLY A 61 3.15 -14.99 8.56
N ALA A 62 2.47 -14.55 7.50
CA ALA A 62 1.42 -13.55 7.59
C ALA A 62 0.25 -13.99 8.48
N LEU A 63 -0.20 -15.23 8.39
CA LEU A 63 -1.29 -15.72 9.21
C LEU A 63 -0.91 -15.96 10.67
N SER A 64 0.30 -16.44 10.94
CA SER A 64 0.74 -16.70 12.31
C SER A 64 0.81 -15.45 13.18
N GLY A 65 1.20 -14.31 12.58
CA GLY A 65 1.22 -13.02 13.25
C GLY A 65 -0.16 -12.48 13.61
N LEU A 66 -1.17 -12.80 12.81
CA LEU A 66 -2.50 -12.22 12.94
C LEU A 66 -3.23 -12.64 14.24
N ALA A 67 -2.99 -13.86 14.71
CA ALA A 67 -3.62 -14.35 15.94
C ALA A 67 -3.21 -13.56 17.19
N SER A 68 -2.02 -12.98 17.20
CA SER A 68 -1.48 -12.18 18.30
C SER A 68 -1.52 -10.67 18.04
N TYR A 69 -1.79 -10.24 16.81
CA TYR A 69 -1.85 -8.84 16.47
C TYR A 69 -3.10 -8.18 17.06
N ARG A 70 -2.91 -7.03 17.68
CA ARG A 70 -4.00 -6.20 18.18
C ARG A 70 -4.10 -4.95 17.33
N SER A 71 -5.21 -4.80 16.66
CA SER A 71 -5.47 -3.65 15.79
C SER A 71 -5.44 -2.34 16.59
N PRO A 72 -4.55 -1.40 16.25
CA PRO A 72 -4.46 -0.11 16.92
C PRO A 72 -5.65 0.78 16.55
N LEU A 73 -5.81 1.87 17.28
CA LEU A 73 -6.72 2.95 16.89
C LEU A 73 -6.00 3.81 15.85
N PHE A 74 -6.52 3.86 14.64
CA PHE A 74 -6.02 4.72 13.58
C PHE A 74 -6.79 6.04 13.51
N HIS A 75 -6.07 7.10 13.14
CA HIS A 75 -6.57 8.42 12.78
C HIS A 75 -6.06 8.74 11.38
N VAL A 76 -6.94 8.70 10.40
CA VAL A 76 -6.63 8.92 8.99
C VAL A 76 -7.28 10.21 8.54
N ALA A 77 -6.51 11.18 8.06
CA ALA A 77 -7.00 12.46 7.59
C ALA A 77 -6.58 12.71 6.14
N ALA A 78 -7.56 12.99 5.27
CA ALA A 78 -7.37 13.28 3.86
C ALA A 78 -8.49 14.20 3.34
N ASP A 79 -8.14 15.23 2.59
CA ASP A 79 -9.09 16.14 1.90
C ASP A 79 -10.20 16.69 2.82
N GLY A 80 -9.86 17.01 4.07
CA GLY A 80 -10.81 17.52 5.07
C GLY A 80 -11.73 16.45 5.70
N VAL A 81 -11.55 15.18 5.32
CA VAL A 81 -12.24 14.04 5.94
C VAL A 81 -11.33 13.40 6.97
N SER A 82 -11.87 13.09 8.15
CA SER A 82 -11.20 12.28 9.18
C SER A 82 -11.92 10.97 9.37
N ILE A 83 -11.15 9.88 9.40
CA ILE A 83 -11.66 8.52 9.59
C ILE A 83 -10.92 7.92 10.77
N ASP A 84 -11.65 7.68 11.86
CA ASP A 84 -11.11 7.08 13.07
C ASP A 84 -11.66 5.68 13.27
N GLY A 85 -10.88 4.81 13.87
CA GLY A 85 -11.33 3.46 14.22
C GLY A 85 -10.19 2.46 14.44
N ARG A 86 -10.55 1.33 15.03
CA ARG A 86 -9.62 0.20 15.08
C ARG A 86 -9.50 -0.43 13.70
N MET A 87 -8.30 -0.44 13.16
CA MET A 87 -8.03 -0.97 11.83
C MET A 87 -6.90 -1.99 11.90
N LEU A 88 -7.02 -3.03 11.08
CA LEU A 88 -5.97 -4.01 10.86
C LEU A 88 -4.77 -3.35 10.18
N LEU A 89 -5.04 -2.57 9.14
CA LEU A 89 -4.02 -1.86 8.36
C LEU A 89 -4.62 -0.69 7.57
N ALA A 90 -3.75 0.22 7.15
CA ALA A 90 -4.04 1.29 6.21
C ALA A 90 -2.99 1.24 5.07
N LEU A 91 -3.42 1.02 3.83
CA LEU A 91 -2.57 1.04 2.64
C LEU A 91 -2.72 2.36 1.90
N VAL A 92 -1.62 2.85 1.36
CA VAL A 92 -1.54 4.00 0.46
C VAL A 92 -0.97 3.50 -0.85
N ALA A 93 -1.84 3.26 -1.82
CA ALA A 93 -1.50 2.60 -3.07
C ALA A 93 -1.37 3.61 -4.21
N ASN A 94 -0.18 3.68 -4.80
CA ASN A 94 0.08 4.30 -6.09
C ASN A 94 -0.10 3.27 -7.21
N GLY A 95 0.26 2.03 -6.93
CA GLY A 95 0.09 0.88 -7.81
C GLY A 95 -0.96 -0.10 -7.29
N ARG A 96 -1.48 -0.92 -8.19
CA ARG A 96 -2.61 -1.81 -7.97
C ARG A 96 -2.28 -3.04 -7.10
N TYR A 97 -1.07 -3.58 -7.25
CA TYR A 97 -0.73 -4.88 -6.69
C TYR A 97 0.34 -4.78 -5.63
N CYS A 98 0.21 -5.54 -4.54
CA CYS A 98 1.29 -5.73 -3.58
C CYS A 98 1.45 -7.20 -3.18
N GLY A 99 2.59 -7.51 -2.52
CA GLY A 99 2.90 -8.88 -2.13
C GLY A 99 2.68 -9.85 -3.30
N ASN A 100 2.51 -11.09 -3.12
CA ASN A 100 2.38 -12.11 -4.17
C ASN A 100 1.18 -11.86 -5.15
N ARG A 101 1.18 -10.75 -5.89
CA ARG A 101 0.13 -10.32 -6.85
C ARG A 101 -1.27 -10.14 -6.24
N MET A 102 -1.37 -9.79 -4.98
CA MET A 102 -2.65 -9.42 -4.37
C MET A 102 -3.11 -8.08 -4.95
N ASP A 103 -4.33 -8.04 -5.45
CA ASP A 103 -4.97 -6.87 -6.02
C ASP A 103 -5.61 -6.04 -4.90
N VAL A 104 -4.80 -5.23 -4.24
CA VAL A 104 -5.17 -4.49 -3.03
C VAL A 104 -5.90 -3.19 -3.34
N ALA A 105 -5.65 -2.62 -4.50
CA ALA A 105 -6.26 -1.38 -4.99
C ALA A 105 -6.61 -1.53 -6.48
N PRO A 106 -7.68 -2.24 -6.84
CA PRO A 106 -8.03 -2.56 -8.22
C PRO A 106 -8.18 -1.36 -9.15
N ASP A 107 -8.51 -0.20 -8.60
CA ASP A 107 -8.74 1.04 -9.35
C ASP A 107 -7.52 1.95 -9.39
N ALA A 108 -6.43 1.59 -8.70
CA ALA A 108 -5.23 2.41 -8.61
C ALA A 108 -4.54 2.58 -9.97
N ARG A 109 -4.14 3.82 -10.23
CA ARG A 109 -3.42 4.23 -11.44
C ARG A 109 -2.19 5.04 -11.06
N PRO A 110 -1.00 4.60 -11.45
CA PRO A 110 0.25 5.25 -11.05
C PRO A 110 0.59 6.50 -11.89
N ASP A 111 -0.38 7.08 -12.60
CA ASP A 111 -0.19 8.19 -13.54
C ASP A 111 -1.30 9.27 -13.46
N ASP A 112 -2.16 9.23 -12.44
CA ASP A 112 -3.32 10.12 -12.32
C ASP A 112 -3.24 11.16 -11.20
N GLY A 113 -2.11 11.19 -10.49
CA GLY A 113 -1.85 12.15 -9.42
C GLY A 113 -2.56 11.86 -8.11
N LEU A 114 -3.09 10.66 -7.92
CA LEU A 114 -3.83 10.27 -6.73
C LEU A 114 -3.33 8.95 -6.14
N PHE A 115 -3.50 8.80 -4.85
CA PHE A 115 -3.42 7.51 -4.16
C PHE A 115 -4.80 6.89 -4.01
N ASP A 116 -4.85 5.58 -4.07
CA ASP A 116 -5.96 4.78 -3.57
C ASP A 116 -5.65 4.36 -2.13
N VAL A 117 -6.32 4.97 -1.16
CA VAL A 117 -6.13 4.66 0.26
C VAL A 117 -7.14 3.59 0.66
N VAL A 118 -6.64 2.44 1.09
CA VAL A 118 -7.45 1.28 1.45
C VAL A 118 -7.29 1.00 2.94
N LEU A 119 -8.36 1.20 3.68
CA LEU A 119 -8.42 1.00 5.13
C LEU A 119 -9.16 -0.29 5.41
N VAL A 120 -8.56 -1.16 6.18
CA VAL A 120 -9.18 -2.45 6.58
C VAL A 120 -9.47 -2.41 8.06
N ASP A 121 -10.76 -2.47 8.41
CA ASP A 121 -11.20 -2.49 9.80
C ASP A 121 -10.68 -3.71 10.56
N ASP A 122 -10.74 -3.64 11.90
CA ASP A 122 -10.40 -4.76 12.76
C ASP A 122 -11.26 -5.99 12.45
N VAL A 123 -10.62 -7.08 12.06
CA VAL A 123 -11.28 -8.32 11.66
C VAL A 123 -10.59 -9.55 12.22
N SER A 124 -11.38 -10.56 12.59
CA SER A 124 -10.84 -11.82 13.06
C SER A 124 -10.10 -12.60 11.96
N LEU A 125 -9.14 -13.43 12.37
CA LEU A 125 -8.38 -14.32 11.49
C LEU A 125 -9.27 -15.11 10.52
N ALA A 126 -10.38 -15.66 11.01
CA ALA A 126 -11.32 -16.41 10.17
C ALA A 126 -11.90 -15.56 9.02
N LYS A 127 -12.23 -14.30 9.31
CA LYS A 127 -12.72 -13.36 8.29
C LYS A 127 -11.63 -12.99 7.29
N VAL A 128 -10.38 -12.80 7.73
CA VAL A 128 -9.25 -12.53 6.82
C VAL A 128 -9.07 -13.66 5.83
N LEU A 129 -9.10 -14.91 6.28
CA LEU A 129 -8.96 -16.10 5.41
C LEU A 129 -10.00 -16.12 4.27
N VAL A 130 -11.26 -15.83 4.60
CA VAL A 130 -12.33 -15.75 3.59
C VAL A 130 -12.10 -14.60 2.62
N LYS A 131 -11.54 -13.48 3.08
CA LYS A 131 -11.33 -12.27 2.26
C LYS A 131 -10.10 -12.34 1.35
N ILE A 132 -9.15 -13.23 1.62
CA ILE A 132 -7.97 -13.42 0.76
C ILE A 132 -8.39 -13.75 -0.68
N ALA A 133 -9.43 -14.53 -0.89
CA ALA A 133 -9.92 -14.80 -2.24
C ALA A 133 -10.39 -13.55 -2.99
N LYS A 134 -10.87 -12.53 -2.26
CA LYS A 134 -11.27 -11.24 -2.85
C LYS A 134 -10.07 -10.42 -3.30
N LEU A 135 -8.93 -10.49 -2.58
CA LEU A 135 -7.67 -9.84 -2.97
C LEU A 135 -7.15 -10.38 -4.30
N TYR A 136 -7.23 -11.70 -4.51
CA TYR A 136 -6.80 -12.30 -5.79
C TYR A 136 -7.78 -12.12 -6.94
N ARG A 137 -9.04 -11.76 -6.64
CA ARG A 137 -10.09 -11.49 -7.64
C ARG A 137 -10.27 -10.00 -7.94
N GLY A 138 -9.57 -9.10 -7.25
CA GLY A 138 -9.73 -7.64 -7.39
C GLY A 138 -11.10 -7.13 -6.93
N THR A 139 -11.75 -7.81 -5.99
CA THR A 139 -13.09 -7.43 -5.49
C THR A 139 -13.08 -6.99 -4.03
N ILE A 140 -11.91 -6.69 -3.50
CA ILE A 140 -11.75 -6.37 -2.07
C ILE A 140 -12.40 -5.04 -1.69
N LEU A 141 -12.42 -4.04 -2.57
CA LEU A 141 -12.99 -2.73 -2.29
C LEU A 141 -14.51 -2.78 -2.03
N GLY A 142 -15.21 -3.78 -2.54
CA GLY A 142 -16.63 -4.02 -2.25
C GLY A 142 -16.90 -4.74 -0.93
N ASP A 143 -15.90 -4.99 -0.09
CA ASP A 143 -16.10 -5.65 1.19
C ASP A 143 -16.50 -4.65 2.29
N PRO A 144 -17.53 -4.93 3.11
CA PRO A 144 -18.03 -4.00 4.14
C PRO A 144 -17.00 -3.59 5.21
N VAL A 145 -15.91 -4.35 5.38
CA VAL A 145 -14.84 -4.02 6.34
C VAL A 145 -13.70 -3.22 5.68
N VAL A 146 -13.87 -2.88 4.40
CA VAL A 146 -12.89 -2.09 3.65
C VAL A 146 -13.49 -0.74 3.33
N ARG A 147 -12.77 0.31 3.70
CA ARG A 147 -13.07 1.69 3.30
C ARG A 147 -12.02 2.12 2.30
N HIS A 148 -12.46 2.80 1.26
CA HIS A 148 -11.63 3.24 0.17
C HIS A 148 -11.86 4.73 -0.09
N LEU A 149 -10.78 5.47 -0.30
CA LEU A 149 -10.82 6.87 -0.73
C LEU A 149 -9.67 7.15 -1.68
N ARG A 150 -9.84 8.16 -2.54
CA ARG A 150 -8.79 8.61 -3.46
C ARG A 150 -8.39 10.04 -3.10
N THR A 151 -7.09 10.28 -2.97
CA THR A 151 -6.56 11.57 -2.52
C THR A 151 -5.12 11.78 -2.99
N ALA A 152 -4.71 13.04 -3.16
CA ALA A 152 -3.32 13.39 -3.44
C ALA A 152 -2.45 13.41 -2.17
N SER A 153 -3.07 13.46 -0.99
CA SER A 153 -2.33 13.46 0.29
C SER A 153 -3.16 12.87 1.42
N VAL A 154 -2.50 12.14 2.30
CA VAL A 154 -3.12 11.54 3.49
C VAL A 154 -2.14 11.54 4.66
N ARG A 155 -2.65 11.86 5.84
CA ARG A 155 -1.95 11.68 7.11
C ARG A 155 -2.51 10.46 7.82
N ILE A 156 -1.62 9.60 8.28
CA ILE A 156 -1.95 8.40 9.05
C ILE A 156 -1.24 8.48 10.39
N ASP A 157 -2.01 8.47 11.47
CA ASP A 157 -1.54 8.30 12.84
C ASP A 157 -2.15 7.05 13.45
N ALA A 158 -1.53 6.49 14.49
CA ALA A 158 -2.05 5.32 15.19
C ALA A 158 -1.64 5.28 16.66
N GLU A 159 -2.51 4.74 17.51
CA GLU A 159 -2.26 4.54 18.92
C GLU A 159 -2.58 3.08 19.34
N PRO A 160 -1.57 2.33 19.84
CA PRO A 160 -0.15 2.68 19.86
C PRO A 160 0.43 2.89 18.47
N ARG A 161 1.58 3.58 18.36
CA ARG A 161 2.28 3.74 17.10
C ARG A 161 2.55 2.39 16.44
N VAL A 162 2.46 2.36 15.12
CA VAL A 162 2.72 1.17 14.31
C VAL A 162 3.80 1.44 13.29
N ALA A 163 4.46 0.37 12.88
CA ALA A 163 5.43 0.43 11.80
C ALA A 163 4.77 0.86 10.48
N VAL A 164 5.53 1.61 9.69
CA VAL A 164 5.22 2.00 8.32
C VAL A 164 6.19 1.32 7.37
N GLU A 165 5.65 0.71 6.33
CA GLU A 165 6.41 0.10 5.25
C GLU A 165 6.22 0.86 3.94
N ALA A 166 7.14 0.70 3.02
CA ALA A 166 7.01 1.13 1.63
C ALA A 166 7.77 0.18 0.71
N ASP A 167 7.13 -0.25 -0.35
CA ASP A 167 7.67 -1.18 -1.35
C ASP A 167 8.35 -2.41 -0.73
N GLY A 168 7.79 -2.93 0.36
CA GLY A 168 8.25 -4.13 1.06
C GLY A 168 9.37 -3.90 2.08
N GLN A 169 9.65 -2.66 2.47
CA GLN A 169 10.64 -2.32 3.49
C GLN A 169 10.03 -1.54 4.64
N VAL A 170 10.31 -1.93 5.88
CA VAL A 170 9.95 -1.12 7.05
C VAL A 170 10.85 0.12 7.10
N ILE A 171 10.23 1.30 7.09
CA ILE A 171 10.92 2.57 6.90
C ILE A 171 10.72 3.58 8.04
N GLY A 172 9.80 3.34 8.94
CA GLY A 172 9.51 4.24 10.06
C GLY A 172 8.30 3.79 10.87
N GLU A 173 7.74 4.72 11.63
CA GLU A 173 6.53 4.52 12.43
C GLU A 173 5.59 5.71 12.28
N THR A 174 4.29 5.49 12.54
CA THR A 174 3.30 6.56 12.59
C THR A 174 3.62 7.61 13.68
N PRO A 175 3.21 8.88 13.51
CA PRO A 175 2.50 9.44 12.38
C PRO A 175 3.37 9.57 11.11
N ALA A 176 2.74 9.32 9.97
CA ALA A 176 3.33 9.47 8.65
C ALA A 176 2.42 10.33 7.76
N GLU A 177 3.00 11.18 6.95
CA GLU A 177 2.31 12.02 5.98
C GLU A 177 2.72 11.59 4.58
N PHE A 178 1.73 11.26 3.77
CA PHE A 178 1.92 10.79 2.41
C PHE A 178 1.45 11.87 1.44
N SER A 179 2.21 12.09 0.39
CA SER A 179 1.83 12.99 -0.70
C SER A 179 2.31 12.43 -2.04
N VAL A 180 1.50 12.59 -3.07
CA VAL A 180 1.87 12.19 -4.42
C VAL A 180 2.70 13.27 -5.10
N ARG A 181 3.74 12.86 -5.82
CA ARG A 181 4.45 13.71 -6.77
C ARG A 181 4.15 13.22 -8.18
N PRO A 182 3.28 13.92 -8.90
CA PRO A 182 2.83 13.47 -10.21
C PRO A 182 3.98 13.44 -11.22
N ARG A 183 3.97 12.40 -12.09
CA ARG A 183 4.84 12.29 -13.27
C ARG A 183 6.34 12.45 -12.94
N ALA A 184 6.76 11.90 -11.79
CA ALA A 184 8.08 12.15 -11.22
C ALA A 184 9.19 11.26 -11.79
N ILE A 185 8.84 10.11 -12.35
CA ILE A 185 9.80 9.18 -12.97
C ILE A 185 9.34 8.75 -14.35
N GLU A 186 10.31 8.55 -15.23
CA GLU A 186 10.08 7.99 -16.56
C GLU A 186 10.48 6.51 -16.56
N VAL A 187 9.56 5.65 -16.97
CA VAL A 187 9.74 4.21 -16.95
C VAL A 187 9.55 3.64 -18.35
N VAL A 188 10.44 2.74 -18.74
CA VAL A 188 10.29 2.00 -19.99
C VAL A 188 9.14 1.01 -19.86
N THR A 189 8.13 1.16 -20.71
CA THR A 189 6.93 0.33 -20.71
C THR A 189 6.87 -0.55 -21.94
N GLY A 190 6.32 -1.77 -21.76
CA GLY A 190 5.98 -2.63 -22.92
C GLY A 190 4.69 -2.18 -23.62
N ASN A 191 4.40 -2.80 -24.77
CA ASN A 191 3.20 -2.49 -25.58
C ASN A 191 1.86 -2.75 -24.87
N THR A 192 1.88 -3.37 -23.70
CA THR A 192 0.70 -3.75 -22.92
C THR A 192 0.43 -2.84 -21.70
N PHE A 193 1.21 -1.78 -21.51
CA PHE A 193 0.89 -0.81 -20.46
C PHE A 193 -0.37 -0.04 -20.90
N PRO A 194 -1.42 0.03 -20.08
CA PRO A 194 -2.61 0.80 -20.44
C PRO A 194 -2.20 2.26 -20.61
N VAL A 195 -2.21 2.71 -21.87
CA VAL A 195 -2.08 4.14 -22.16
C VAL A 195 -3.39 4.77 -21.70
N PRO A 196 -3.38 5.82 -20.87
CA PRO A 196 -4.60 6.55 -20.55
C PRO A 196 -5.22 7.02 -21.87
N GLY A 197 -6.50 6.70 -22.07
CA GLY A 197 -7.26 7.30 -23.17
C GLY A 197 -7.23 8.83 -23.01
N PRO A 198 -7.29 9.61 -24.13
CA PRO A 198 -7.40 11.04 -24.04
C PRO A 198 -8.64 11.40 -23.21
N THR A 199 -8.45 12.26 -22.20
CA THR A 199 -9.51 12.88 -21.40
C THR A 199 -10.34 13.80 -22.27
#